data_db149aa749eda7f1569bf22a0c102d11
#
_entry.id   db149aa749eda7f1569bf22a0c102d11
#
_cell.length_a   1.000
_cell.length_b   1.000
_cell.length_c   1.000
_cell.angle_alpha   90.00
_cell.angle_beta   90.00
_cell.angle_gamma   90.00
#
_symmetry.space_group_name_H-M   'P 1'
#
loop_
_entity.id
_entity.type
_entity.pdbx_description
1 polymer ?
#
loop_
_entity_poly.entity_id
_entity_poly.type
_entity_poly.pdbx_seq_one_letter_code
_entity_poly.pdbx_strand_id
1 'polypeptide(L)'
;MRWGAVTSADDDAYQSPFRSGVNIHAYQLEPLRRALQSPRTNLLLADDVGLGKTIEAGLVIQELLLRHRARTVIIVCPPSLSLKWQDEMREKFGLDFVIVNSERMAEVRRQHGLNANPLKVFPRVIVSMAWIASARAQRLLRDVYADADARTTARRYAFDLLVVDEAHHVAPAAPTPTGGNRGYAVDSLRTIHTR
;
A
#
# COMPACT_ATOMS: atom_id res chain seq x y z
N MET A 1 40.48 14.11 -6.52
CA MET A 1 39.56 13.27 -5.77
C MET A 1 38.71 12.50 -6.76
N ARG A 2 38.92 11.19 -6.87
CA ARG A 2 38.15 10.31 -7.77
C ARG A 2 36.82 9.99 -7.09
N TRP A 3 35.70 10.39 -7.66
CA TRP A 3 34.41 9.86 -7.36
C TRP A 3 34.37 8.41 -7.89
N GLY A 4 34.74 7.47 -7.04
CA GLY A 4 34.58 6.05 -7.33
C GLY A 4 33.10 5.74 -7.50
N ALA A 5 32.76 5.15 -8.63
CA ALA A 5 31.45 4.68 -8.98
C ALA A 5 30.95 3.72 -7.89
N VAL A 6 29.97 4.15 -7.10
CA VAL A 6 29.10 3.26 -6.36
C VAL A 6 28.02 2.79 -7.34
N THR A 7 28.43 1.93 -8.26
CA THR A 7 27.57 1.27 -9.26
C THR A 7 27.96 -0.21 -9.39
N SER A 8 27.99 -0.89 -8.27
CA SER A 8 27.59 -2.27 -8.20
C SER A 8 26.70 -2.34 -6.98
N ALA A 9 25.41 -2.13 -7.18
CA ALA A 9 24.43 -2.56 -6.21
C ALA A 9 24.62 -4.08 -6.15
N ASP A 10 25.22 -4.57 -5.08
CA ASP A 10 25.07 -5.94 -4.66
C ASP A 10 23.56 -6.16 -4.63
N ASP A 11 23.02 -6.98 -5.53
CA ASP A 11 21.60 -7.29 -5.58
C ASP A 11 21.11 -7.90 -4.26
N ASP A 12 22.05 -8.34 -3.41
CA ASP A 12 21.83 -8.87 -2.07
C ASP A 12 21.81 -7.82 -0.96
N ALA A 13 22.32 -6.60 -1.18
CA ALA A 13 22.33 -5.55 -0.16
C ALA A 13 20.98 -4.80 -0.10
N TYR A 14 20.39 -4.70 1.09
CA TYR A 14 19.19 -3.89 1.32
C TYR A 14 19.52 -2.42 1.16
N GLN A 15 18.72 -1.70 0.36
CA GLN A 15 18.93 -0.27 0.12
C GLN A 15 18.09 0.61 1.08
N SER A 16 16.87 0.18 1.39
CA SER A 16 15.95 0.95 2.23
C SER A 16 16.48 1.26 3.63
N PRO A 17 17.23 0.38 4.34
CA PRO A 17 17.77 0.70 5.64
C PRO A 17 18.74 1.89 5.63
N PHE A 18 19.49 2.07 4.56
CA PHE A 18 20.45 3.18 4.43
C PHE A 18 19.81 4.48 3.94
N ARG A 19 18.61 4.40 3.39
CA ARG A 19 17.88 5.57 2.86
C ARG A 19 16.77 6.03 3.78
N SER A 20 16.39 5.22 4.76
CA SER A 20 15.42 5.60 5.78
C SER A 20 16.04 6.51 6.84
N GLY A 21 15.28 7.48 7.32
CA GLY A 21 15.68 8.35 8.44
C GLY A 21 15.43 7.71 9.82
N VAL A 22 15.49 6.38 9.94
CA VAL A 22 15.11 5.64 11.16
C VAL A 22 16.24 4.78 11.67
N ASN A 23 16.38 4.71 13.00
CA ASN A 23 17.20 3.67 13.63
C ASN A 23 16.47 2.33 13.52
N ILE A 24 17.06 1.40 12.79
CA ILE A 24 16.45 0.11 12.47
C ILE A 24 17.03 -0.97 13.37
N HIS A 25 16.17 -1.76 13.98
CA HIS A 25 16.57 -2.96 14.74
C HIS A 25 16.64 -4.18 13.80
N ALA A 26 17.51 -5.14 14.11
CA ALA A 26 17.75 -6.30 13.27
C ALA A 26 16.47 -7.11 12.97
N TYR A 27 15.55 -7.23 13.93
CA TYR A 27 14.29 -7.96 13.74
C TYR A 27 13.38 -7.29 12.71
N GLN A 28 13.43 -5.95 12.56
CA GLN A 28 12.63 -5.20 11.59
C GLN A 28 13.05 -5.44 10.13
N LEU A 29 14.21 -6.06 9.91
CA LEU A 29 14.68 -6.45 8.58
C LEU A 29 14.12 -7.81 8.13
N GLU A 30 13.56 -8.61 9.02
CA GLU A 30 13.05 -9.94 8.67
C GLU A 30 11.88 -9.89 7.67
N PRO A 31 10.86 -9.01 7.83
CA PRO A 31 9.83 -8.85 6.80
C PRO A 31 10.39 -8.44 5.43
N LEU A 32 11.39 -7.56 5.43
CA LEU A 32 12.06 -7.12 4.21
C LEU A 32 12.77 -8.29 3.52
N ARG A 33 13.52 -9.10 4.26
CA ARG A 33 14.19 -10.30 3.76
C ARG A 33 13.19 -11.26 3.11
N ARG A 34 12.08 -11.55 3.79
CA ARG A 34 11.01 -12.42 3.27
C ARG A 34 10.37 -11.85 2.00
N ALA A 35 10.13 -10.53 1.98
CA ALA A 35 9.55 -9.86 0.82
C ALA A 35 10.42 -10.03 -0.44
N LEU A 36 11.73 -9.95 -0.29
CA LEU A 36 12.66 -10.05 -1.42
C LEU A 36 12.85 -11.49 -1.92
N GLN A 37 12.81 -12.47 -1.02
CA GLN A 37 12.97 -13.88 -1.35
C GLN A 37 11.74 -14.50 -2.00
N SER A 38 10.56 -13.91 -1.82
CA SER A 38 9.31 -14.43 -2.36
C SER A 38 8.98 -13.83 -3.73
N PRO A 39 8.64 -14.64 -4.74
CA PRO A 39 8.12 -14.15 -6.02
C PRO A 39 6.79 -13.40 -5.86
N ARG A 40 5.96 -13.83 -4.89
CA ARG A 40 4.75 -13.16 -4.43
C ARG A 40 4.88 -12.87 -2.94
N THR A 41 4.87 -11.60 -2.60
CA THR A 41 5.03 -11.17 -1.22
C THR A 41 3.67 -11.09 -0.54
N ASN A 42 3.35 -12.10 0.28
CA ASN A 42 2.22 -12.07 1.20
C ASN A 42 2.77 -12.15 2.62
N LEU A 43 2.78 -11.02 3.32
CA LEU A 43 3.34 -10.93 4.66
C LEU A 43 2.24 -10.52 5.65
N LEU A 44 2.21 -11.21 6.80
CA LEU A 44 1.46 -10.79 7.99
C LEU A 44 2.49 -10.27 9.02
N LEU A 45 2.41 -8.98 9.34
CA LEU A 45 3.18 -8.36 10.40
C LEU A 45 2.36 -8.43 11.69
N ALA A 46 2.67 -9.40 12.54
CA ALA A 46 1.88 -9.75 13.74
C ALA A 46 2.57 -9.35 15.05
N ASP A 47 3.46 -8.37 15.01
CA ASP A 47 4.17 -7.89 16.21
C ASP A 47 3.25 -7.13 17.16
N ASP A 48 3.67 -7.03 18.43
CA ASP A 48 2.95 -6.28 19.45
C ASP A 48 2.82 -4.79 19.11
N VAL A 49 1.87 -4.13 19.75
CA VAL A 49 1.63 -2.69 19.59
C VAL A 49 2.89 -1.92 19.98
N GLY A 50 3.36 -1.04 19.11
CA GLY A 50 4.52 -0.18 19.38
C GLY A 50 5.86 -0.70 18.88
N LEU A 51 5.98 -1.94 18.41
CA LEU A 51 7.24 -2.52 17.92
C LEU A 51 7.65 -2.04 16.51
N GLY A 52 6.89 -1.14 15.91
CA GLY A 52 7.30 -0.51 14.65
C GLY A 52 6.79 -1.17 13.38
N LYS A 53 5.61 -1.83 13.39
CA LYS A 53 4.99 -2.40 12.18
C LYS A 53 4.97 -1.46 10.99
N THR A 54 4.71 -0.17 11.22
CA THR A 54 4.75 0.86 10.16
C THR A 54 6.15 1.02 9.59
N ILE A 55 7.20 0.88 10.43
CA ILE A 55 8.60 0.94 9.98
C ILE A 55 8.91 -0.27 9.10
N GLU A 56 8.55 -1.46 9.52
CA GLU A 56 8.74 -2.69 8.75
C GLU A 56 8.03 -2.64 7.40
N ALA A 57 6.76 -2.22 7.40
CA ALA A 57 6.01 -2.02 6.16
C ALA A 57 6.65 -0.94 5.28
N GLY A 58 7.11 0.17 5.86
CA GLY A 58 7.79 1.24 5.15
C GLY A 58 9.10 0.79 4.49
N LEU A 59 9.91 -0.02 5.19
CA LEU A 59 11.12 -0.62 4.64
C LEU A 59 10.81 -1.50 3.42
N VAL A 60 9.79 -2.35 3.52
CA VAL A 60 9.37 -3.21 2.41
C VAL A 60 8.87 -2.38 1.24
N ILE A 61 8.01 -1.37 1.48
CA ILE A 61 7.51 -0.47 0.44
C ILE A 61 8.67 0.22 -0.28
N GLN A 62 9.56 0.86 0.48
CA GLN A 62 10.68 1.62 -0.06
C GLN A 62 11.62 0.73 -0.88
N GLU A 63 11.96 -0.46 -0.38
CA GLU A 63 12.84 -1.39 -1.09
C GLU A 63 12.23 -1.88 -2.41
N LEU A 64 10.93 -2.25 -2.40
CA LEU A 64 10.26 -2.70 -3.62
C LEU A 64 10.15 -1.58 -4.66
N LEU A 65 9.98 -0.33 -4.22
CA LEU A 65 10.01 0.85 -5.10
C LEU A 65 11.42 1.10 -5.67
N LEU A 66 12.46 1.03 -4.83
CA LEU A 66 13.85 1.22 -5.24
C LEU A 66 14.31 0.15 -6.25
N ARG A 67 13.90 -1.08 -6.06
CA ARG A 67 14.18 -2.20 -6.99
C ARG A 67 13.26 -2.24 -8.21
N HIS A 68 12.40 -1.24 -8.38
CA HIS A 68 11.41 -1.20 -9.47
C HIS A 68 10.47 -2.44 -9.54
N ARG A 69 10.36 -3.19 -8.44
CA ARG A 69 9.42 -4.31 -8.32
C ARG A 69 7.98 -3.84 -8.05
N ALA A 70 7.82 -2.64 -7.51
CA ALA A 70 6.54 -1.95 -7.35
C ALA A 70 6.65 -0.53 -7.90
N ARG A 71 5.53 0.02 -8.42
CA ARG A 71 5.39 1.43 -8.84
C ARG A 71 4.14 2.05 -8.23
N THR A 72 3.11 1.25 -8.08
CA THR A 72 1.83 1.68 -7.51
C THR A 72 1.59 1.01 -6.18
N VAL A 73 1.27 1.81 -5.17
CA VAL A 73 1.08 1.36 -3.79
C VAL A 73 -0.24 1.90 -3.26
N ILE A 74 -1.04 1.04 -2.67
CA ILE A 74 -2.22 1.44 -1.91
C ILE A 74 -2.08 0.98 -0.46
N ILE A 75 -2.26 1.92 0.48
CA ILE A 75 -2.33 1.66 1.92
C ILE A 75 -3.80 1.81 2.34
N VAL A 76 -4.35 0.78 2.97
CA VAL A 76 -5.69 0.76 3.54
C VAL A 76 -5.56 0.73 5.05
N CYS A 77 -6.12 1.73 5.73
CA CYS A 77 -5.99 1.87 7.18
C CYS A 77 -7.29 2.43 7.80
N PRO A 78 -7.45 2.39 9.13
CA PRO A 78 -8.48 3.14 9.82
C PRO A 78 -8.40 4.64 9.51
N PRO A 79 -9.54 5.37 9.45
CA PRO A 79 -9.55 6.81 9.13
C PRO A 79 -8.62 7.64 10.01
N SER A 80 -8.55 7.32 11.31
CA SER A 80 -7.72 8.01 12.31
C SER A 80 -6.22 7.85 12.07
N LEU A 81 -5.79 6.85 11.33
CA LEU A 81 -4.37 6.56 11.07
C LEU A 81 -3.89 7.10 9.73
N SER A 82 -4.78 7.63 8.88
CA SER A 82 -4.41 8.06 7.52
C SER A 82 -3.34 9.15 7.49
N LEU A 83 -3.46 10.16 8.35
CA LEU A 83 -2.46 11.24 8.48
C LEU A 83 -1.13 10.70 9.04
N LYS A 84 -1.20 9.86 10.07
CA LYS A 84 -0.01 9.24 10.66
C LYS A 84 0.76 8.45 9.61
N TRP A 85 0.09 7.63 8.80
CA TRP A 85 0.71 6.90 7.69
C TRP A 85 1.37 7.84 6.69
N GLN A 86 0.69 8.92 6.30
CA GLN A 86 1.22 9.90 5.36
C GLN A 86 2.49 10.58 5.88
N ASP A 87 2.46 11.03 7.14
CA ASP A 87 3.58 11.70 7.78
C ASP A 87 4.77 10.75 7.97
N GLU A 88 4.54 9.54 8.47
CA GLU A 88 5.60 8.55 8.65
C GLU A 88 6.25 8.14 7.33
N MET A 89 5.48 7.95 6.25
CA MET A 89 6.04 7.63 4.94
C MET A 89 6.89 8.77 4.40
N ARG A 90 6.44 10.01 4.57
CA ARG A 90 7.20 11.20 4.12
C ARG A 90 8.44 11.44 4.95
N GLU A 91 8.31 11.47 6.28
CA GLU A 91 9.40 11.86 7.18
C GLU A 91 10.49 10.79 7.29
N LYS A 92 10.09 9.52 7.35
CA LYS A 92 11.01 8.41 7.60
C LYS A 92 11.56 7.77 6.33
N PHE A 93 10.79 7.78 5.25
CA PHE A 93 11.13 7.09 4.02
C PHE A 93 11.24 8.01 2.79
N GLY A 94 10.91 9.30 2.93
CA GLY A 94 10.91 10.23 1.79
C GLY A 94 9.87 9.86 0.72
N LEU A 95 8.79 9.18 1.10
CA LEU A 95 7.77 8.71 0.20
C LEU A 95 6.49 9.54 0.36
N ASP A 96 6.16 10.31 -0.68
CA ASP A 96 4.92 11.07 -0.71
C ASP A 96 3.74 10.18 -1.09
N PHE A 97 2.77 10.11 -0.19
CA PHE A 97 1.48 9.45 -0.37
C PHE A 97 0.35 10.47 -0.37
N VAL A 98 -0.67 10.23 -1.19
CA VAL A 98 -1.86 11.07 -1.25
C VAL A 98 -3.03 10.38 -0.53
N ILE A 99 -3.61 11.05 0.46
CA ILE A 99 -4.83 10.56 1.11
C ILE A 99 -6.00 10.83 0.16
N VAL A 100 -6.65 9.75 -0.28
CA VAL A 100 -7.83 9.83 -1.14
C VAL A 100 -9.10 9.77 -0.29
N ASN A 101 -9.75 10.90 -0.21
CA ASN A 101 -11.04 11.10 0.45
C ASN A 101 -12.01 11.86 -0.48
N SER A 102 -13.18 12.18 -0.01
CA SER A 102 -14.19 12.90 -0.81
C SER A 102 -13.72 14.29 -1.26
N GLU A 103 -12.94 14.97 -0.44
CA GLU A 103 -12.39 16.30 -0.72
C GLU A 103 -11.33 16.25 -1.81
N ARG A 104 -10.33 15.35 -1.66
CA ARG A 104 -9.29 15.13 -2.68
C ARG A 104 -9.89 14.71 -4.01
N MET A 105 -10.95 13.92 -3.97
CA MET A 105 -11.65 13.52 -5.18
C MET A 105 -12.33 14.71 -5.89
N ALA A 106 -12.92 15.63 -5.13
CA ALA A 106 -13.51 16.84 -5.71
C ALA A 106 -12.42 17.74 -6.33
N GLU A 107 -11.26 17.84 -5.69
CA GLU A 107 -10.10 18.58 -6.20
C GLU A 107 -9.58 17.98 -7.51
N VAL A 108 -9.33 16.68 -7.55
CA VAL A 108 -8.86 15.98 -8.77
C VAL A 108 -9.84 16.18 -9.93
N ARG A 109 -11.14 16.14 -9.68
CA ARG A 109 -12.15 16.39 -10.71
C ARG A 109 -12.15 17.82 -11.22
N ARG A 110 -11.88 18.80 -10.37
CA ARG A 110 -11.74 20.22 -10.81
C ARG A 110 -10.50 20.40 -11.68
N GLN A 111 -9.41 19.71 -11.37
CA GLN A 111 -8.14 19.88 -12.07
C GLN A 111 -8.02 19.04 -13.36
N HIS A 112 -8.58 17.83 -13.35
CA HIS A 112 -8.39 16.83 -14.41
C HIS A 112 -9.68 16.42 -15.12
N GLY A 113 -10.82 17.06 -14.78
CA GLY A 113 -12.13 16.78 -15.38
C GLY A 113 -12.99 15.81 -14.55
N LEU A 114 -14.30 15.80 -14.88
CA LEU A 114 -15.32 15.09 -14.08
C LEU A 114 -15.12 13.58 -14.00
N ASN A 115 -14.48 12.99 -15.00
CA ASN A 115 -14.20 11.56 -15.08
C ASN A 115 -12.84 11.16 -14.48
N ALA A 116 -12.09 12.12 -13.92
CA ALA A 116 -10.79 11.83 -13.34
C ALA A 116 -10.89 10.91 -12.11
N ASN A 117 -10.04 9.88 -12.12
CA ASN A 117 -9.95 8.89 -11.06
C ASN A 117 -8.66 9.09 -10.26
N PRO A 118 -8.71 9.51 -8.99
CA PRO A 118 -7.52 9.75 -8.19
C PRO A 118 -6.64 8.51 -8.03
N LEU A 119 -7.21 7.31 -8.08
CA LEU A 119 -6.46 6.05 -7.99
C LEU A 119 -5.64 5.76 -9.26
N LYS A 120 -5.93 6.44 -10.38
CA LYS A 120 -5.13 6.41 -11.62
C LYS A 120 -4.13 7.56 -11.70
N VAL A 121 -4.48 8.70 -11.09
CA VAL A 121 -3.65 9.92 -11.10
C VAL A 121 -2.44 9.78 -10.17
N PHE A 122 -2.64 9.22 -8.98
CA PHE A 122 -1.58 9.12 -7.98
C PHE A 122 -1.04 7.69 -7.89
N PRO A 123 0.29 7.50 -8.02
CA PRO A 123 0.89 6.17 -7.93
C PRO A 123 0.93 5.62 -6.50
N ARG A 124 0.87 6.48 -5.50
CA ARG A 124 0.93 6.11 -4.08
C ARG A 124 -0.22 6.76 -3.35
N VAL A 125 -1.13 5.94 -2.82
CA VAL A 125 -2.36 6.42 -2.18
C VAL A 125 -2.60 5.78 -0.83
N ILE A 126 -3.20 6.54 0.07
CA ILE A 126 -3.75 6.07 1.34
C ILE A 126 -5.26 6.23 1.26
N VAL A 127 -5.98 5.18 1.62
CA VAL A 127 -7.44 5.17 1.66
C VAL A 127 -7.91 4.64 3.02
N SER A 128 -8.99 5.22 3.54
CA SER A 128 -9.57 4.65 4.74
C SER A 128 -10.47 3.44 4.43
N MET A 129 -10.55 2.50 5.38
CA MET A 129 -11.45 1.33 5.28
C MET A 129 -12.90 1.75 5.05
N ALA A 130 -13.35 2.82 5.72
CA ALA A 130 -14.70 3.35 5.55
C ALA A 130 -14.92 3.94 4.15
N TRP A 131 -13.93 4.64 3.60
CA TRP A 131 -14.03 5.21 2.26
C TRP A 131 -14.03 4.12 1.19
N ILE A 132 -13.12 3.13 1.28
CA ILE A 132 -12.98 2.07 0.28
C ILE A 132 -14.25 1.20 0.20
N ALA A 133 -14.99 1.03 1.29
CA ALA A 133 -16.27 0.33 1.33
C ALA A 133 -17.40 1.07 0.61
N SER A 134 -17.25 2.37 0.33
CA SER A 134 -18.29 3.16 -0.31
C SER A 134 -18.54 2.73 -1.77
N ALA A 135 -19.79 2.84 -2.22
CA ALA A 135 -20.17 2.55 -3.61
C ALA A 135 -19.40 3.40 -4.63
N ARG A 136 -18.98 4.61 -4.23
CA ARG A 136 -18.16 5.51 -5.05
C ARG A 136 -16.74 4.97 -5.23
N ALA A 137 -16.08 4.58 -4.14
CA ALA A 137 -14.74 3.99 -4.18
C ALA A 137 -14.72 2.69 -4.97
N GLN A 138 -15.74 1.85 -4.79
CA GLN A 138 -15.89 0.59 -5.53
C GLN A 138 -16.03 0.80 -7.04
N ARG A 139 -16.69 1.87 -7.48
CA ARG A 139 -16.73 2.23 -8.92
C ARG A 139 -15.36 2.66 -9.44
N LEU A 140 -14.62 3.48 -8.68
CA LEU A 140 -13.26 3.91 -9.04
C LEU A 140 -12.29 2.73 -9.11
N LEU A 141 -12.38 1.78 -8.18
CA LEU A 141 -11.59 0.56 -8.21
C LEU A 141 -11.90 -0.29 -9.45
N ARG A 142 -13.18 -0.53 -9.75
CA ARG A 142 -13.56 -1.27 -10.98
C ARG A 142 -13.00 -0.64 -12.25
N ASP A 143 -12.98 0.69 -12.31
CA ASP A 143 -12.40 1.43 -13.42
C ASP A 143 -10.87 1.21 -13.54
N VAL A 144 -10.15 1.17 -12.41
CA VAL A 144 -8.71 0.83 -12.39
C VAL A 144 -8.46 -0.62 -12.82
N TYR A 145 -9.34 -1.55 -12.39
CA TYR A 145 -9.24 -2.97 -12.79
C TYR A 145 -9.51 -3.18 -14.28
N ALA A 146 -10.54 -2.53 -14.80
CA ALA A 146 -10.85 -2.61 -16.24
C ALA A 146 -9.65 -2.20 -17.10
N ASP A 147 -8.94 -1.15 -16.69
CA ASP A 147 -7.70 -0.74 -17.37
C ASP A 147 -6.57 -1.75 -17.21
N ALA A 148 -6.45 -2.37 -16.05
CA ALA A 148 -5.42 -3.38 -15.79
C ALA A 148 -5.68 -4.66 -16.63
N ASP A 149 -6.93 -5.09 -16.73
CA ASP A 149 -7.33 -6.25 -17.56
C ASP A 149 -7.16 -5.99 -19.07
N ALA A 150 -7.34 -4.74 -19.51
CA ALA A 150 -7.15 -4.34 -20.90
C ALA A 150 -5.67 -4.28 -21.32
N ARG A 151 -4.72 -4.27 -20.36
CA ARG A 151 -3.29 -4.24 -20.67
C ARG A 151 -2.82 -5.61 -21.13
N THR A 152 -2.26 -5.67 -22.35
CA THR A 152 -1.61 -6.87 -22.90
C THR A 152 -0.22 -7.15 -22.35
N THR A 153 0.31 -6.26 -21.51
CA THR A 153 1.65 -6.35 -20.90
C THR A 153 1.62 -7.14 -19.59
N ALA A 154 2.77 -7.59 -19.11
CA ALA A 154 2.96 -8.39 -17.90
C ALA A 154 2.38 -7.78 -16.59
N ARG A 155 1.93 -6.53 -16.61
CA ARG A 155 1.30 -5.82 -15.50
C ARG A 155 -0.21 -5.97 -15.52
N ARG A 156 -0.70 -7.05 -14.92
CA ARG A 156 -2.12 -7.34 -14.75
C ARG A 156 -2.72 -6.84 -13.44
N TYR A 157 -1.92 -6.20 -12.57
CA TYR A 157 -2.39 -5.75 -11.26
C TYR A 157 -2.80 -4.28 -11.30
N ALA A 158 -3.90 -3.97 -10.64
CA ALA A 158 -4.36 -2.59 -10.45
C ALA A 158 -3.38 -1.78 -9.59
N PHE A 159 -2.87 -2.43 -8.54
CA PHE A 159 -1.78 -1.94 -7.70
C PHE A 159 -0.71 -3.03 -7.58
N ASP A 160 0.56 -2.61 -7.60
CA ASP A 160 1.68 -3.54 -7.43
C ASP A 160 1.83 -3.98 -5.97
N LEU A 161 1.45 -3.11 -5.03
CA LEU A 161 1.52 -3.38 -3.59
C LEU A 161 0.27 -2.89 -2.87
N LEU A 162 -0.32 -3.77 -2.07
CA LEU A 162 -1.39 -3.49 -1.12
C LEU A 162 -0.87 -3.67 0.30
N VAL A 163 -1.03 -2.65 1.12
CA VAL A 163 -0.81 -2.70 2.58
C VAL A 163 -2.13 -2.51 3.29
N VAL A 164 -2.44 -3.38 4.23
CA VAL A 164 -3.65 -3.29 5.06
C VAL A 164 -3.21 -3.20 6.51
N ASP A 165 -3.44 -2.04 7.11
CA ASP A 165 -3.23 -1.83 8.54
C ASP A 165 -4.48 -2.28 9.32
N GLU A 166 -4.30 -2.73 10.56
CA GLU A 166 -5.38 -3.26 11.42
C GLU A 166 -6.21 -4.34 10.69
N ALA A 167 -5.52 -5.31 10.08
CA ALA A 167 -6.10 -6.34 9.22
C ALA A 167 -7.21 -7.17 9.90
N HIS A 168 -7.30 -7.14 11.24
CA HIS A 168 -8.38 -7.79 11.97
C HIS A 168 -9.77 -7.19 11.66
N HIS A 169 -9.84 -5.93 11.21
CA HIS A 169 -11.10 -5.31 10.77
C HIS A 169 -11.61 -5.86 9.42
N VAL A 170 -10.76 -6.53 8.67
CA VAL A 170 -11.09 -7.13 7.37
C VAL A 170 -11.17 -8.65 7.43
N ALA A 171 -10.96 -9.24 8.60
CA ALA A 171 -11.19 -10.67 8.81
C ALA A 171 -12.66 -11.02 8.63
N PRO A 172 -13.01 -12.20 8.09
CA PRO A 172 -14.38 -12.67 8.05
C PRO A 172 -14.96 -12.68 9.47
N ALA A 173 -16.12 -12.05 9.66
CA ALA A 173 -16.83 -12.17 10.93
C ALA A 173 -17.10 -13.65 11.16
N ALA A 174 -16.86 -14.14 12.39
CA ALA A 174 -17.30 -15.47 12.78
C ALA A 174 -18.82 -15.58 12.52
N PRO A 175 -19.31 -16.71 11.97
CA PRO A 175 -20.73 -16.87 11.71
C PRO A 175 -21.50 -16.65 13.00
N THR A 176 -22.30 -15.59 13.07
CA THR A 176 -23.22 -15.39 14.19
C THR A 176 -24.36 -16.38 14.08
N PRO A 177 -24.83 -16.98 15.19
CA PRO A 177 -25.93 -17.97 15.17
C PRO A 177 -27.25 -17.44 14.56
N THR A 178 -27.34 -16.15 14.31
CA THR A 178 -28.53 -15.42 13.82
C THR A 178 -28.38 -14.84 12.42
N GLY A 179 -27.53 -15.37 11.56
CA GLY A 179 -27.57 -15.07 10.11
C GLY A 179 -27.31 -13.60 9.67
N GLY A 180 -26.85 -12.75 10.55
CA GLY A 180 -26.51 -11.34 10.22
C GLY A 180 -25.07 -11.21 9.74
N ASN A 181 -24.87 -11.19 8.44
CA ASN A 181 -23.55 -11.00 7.81
C ASN A 181 -23.14 -9.53 7.90
N ARG A 182 -22.30 -9.16 8.89
CA ARG A 182 -21.67 -7.82 8.97
C ARG A 182 -20.20 -7.87 8.56
N GLY A 183 -19.94 -8.36 7.37
CA GLY A 183 -18.59 -8.34 6.78
C GLY A 183 -18.41 -7.20 5.78
N TYR A 184 -18.53 -5.93 6.21
CA TYR A 184 -18.47 -4.79 5.32
C TYR A 184 -17.11 -4.56 4.63
N ALA A 185 -16.03 -5.05 5.17
CA ALA A 185 -14.69 -4.76 4.65
C ALA A 185 -14.13 -5.87 3.76
N VAL A 186 -14.53 -7.13 3.98
CA VAL A 186 -13.94 -8.29 3.28
C VAL A 186 -14.26 -8.27 1.79
N ASP A 187 -15.50 -7.96 1.41
CA ASP A 187 -15.89 -7.92 0.00
C ASP A 187 -15.26 -6.75 -0.74
N SER A 188 -15.04 -5.63 -0.05
CA SER A 188 -14.36 -4.46 -0.61
C SER A 188 -12.90 -4.72 -0.92
N LEU A 189 -12.20 -5.50 -0.08
CA LEU A 189 -10.80 -5.85 -0.26
C LEU A 189 -10.62 -7.08 -1.17
N ARG A 190 -11.59 -7.99 -1.23
CA ARG A 190 -11.59 -9.06 -2.23
C ARG A 190 -11.43 -8.50 -3.63
N THR A 191 -12.07 -7.38 -3.92
CA THR A 191 -11.92 -6.70 -5.21
C THR A 191 -10.47 -6.23 -5.47
N ILE A 192 -9.67 -5.96 -4.44
CA ILE A 192 -8.26 -5.56 -4.61
C ILE A 192 -7.33 -6.78 -4.77
N HIS A 193 -7.71 -7.94 -4.25
CA HIS A 193 -6.81 -9.09 -4.13
C HIS A 193 -7.11 -10.26 -5.09
N THR A 194 -8.25 -10.29 -5.77
CA THR A 194 -8.60 -11.40 -6.64
C THR A 194 -8.18 -11.16 -8.08
N ARG A 195 -6.97 -11.53 -8.39
CA ARG A 195 -6.55 -12.36 -9.54
C ARG A 195 -5.06 -12.68 -9.51
#